data_e7af3c690af8848856e619ad182b3ca7
#
_entry.id   e7af3c690af8848856e619ad182b3ca7
#
_cell.length_a   1.000
_cell.length_b   1.000
_cell.length_c   1.000
_cell.angle_alpha   90.00
_cell.angle_beta   90.00
_cell.angle_gamma   90.00
#
_symmetry.space_group_name_H-M   'P 1'
#
loop_
_entity.id
_entity.type
_entity.pdbx_description
1 polymer ?
#
loop_
_entity_poly.entity_id
_entity_poly.type
_entity_poly.pdbx_seq_one_letter_code
_entity_poly.pdbx_strand_id
1 'polypeptide(L)'
;MCIRDRGKVFYEIVIAPDFQMEALELLKKKRDLRILVVADNSNDDGHNNILETRQVSGGMLIQTQDVLEENPTSWRVVTKRKPNNKELKDMAFAWKAVKHVKSNAIVLAKDEMLLGMGAGQPNRINSVHLAIKAAGDSSKDSILASDAFFPFADGVEAGAEGGIAGVVQPGGSIRDDEVIEAADRLGLFMVFTGVRHFRH
;
A
#
# COMPACT_ATOMS: atom_id res chain seq x y z
N MET A 1 -16.74 0.64 -7.11
CA MET A 1 -15.88 0.21 -8.25
C MET A 1 -16.68 0.34 -9.54
N CYS A 2 -16.19 1.08 -10.53
CA CYS A 2 -16.92 1.25 -11.79
C CYS A 2 -16.65 0.05 -12.73
N ILE A 3 -17.67 -0.77 -12.98
CA ILE A 3 -17.57 -1.96 -13.84
C ILE A 3 -17.35 -1.61 -15.31
N ARG A 4 -17.79 -0.43 -15.77
CA ARG A 4 -17.61 0.03 -17.14
C ARG A 4 -16.13 0.17 -17.51
N ASP A 5 -15.30 0.66 -16.58
CA ASP A 5 -13.87 0.88 -16.81
C ASP A 5 -13.09 -0.43 -16.90
N ARG A 6 -13.64 -1.51 -16.32
CA ARG A 6 -13.05 -2.85 -16.33
C ARG A 6 -13.56 -3.74 -17.47
N GLY A 7 -14.43 -3.24 -18.32
CA GLY A 7 -14.98 -4.03 -19.44
C GLY A 7 -13.89 -4.62 -20.37
N LYS A 8 -12.77 -3.93 -20.52
CA LYS A 8 -11.63 -4.33 -21.35
C LYS A 8 -10.54 -5.12 -20.63
N VAL A 9 -10.61 -5.21 -19.28
CA VAL A 9 -9.61 -5.94 -18.48
C VAL A 9 -10.01 -7.41 -18.40
N PHE A 10 -9.03 -8.30 -18.60
CA PHE A 10 -9.22 -9.72 -18.36
C PHE A 10 -9.19 -10.02 -16.86
N TYR A 11 -10.18 -10.75 -16.39
CA TYR A 11 -10.25 -11.33 -15.05
C TYR A 11 -11.16 -12.54 -15.07
N GLU A 12 -10.87 -13.53 -14.25
CA GLU A 12 -11.56 -14.82 -14.24
C GLU A 12 -12.61 -14.93 -13.13
N ILE A 13 -12.43 -14.16 -12.05
CA ILE A 13 -13.30 -14.20 -10.88
C ILE A 13 -13.60 -12.77 -10.41
N VAL A 14 -14.85 -12.51 -10.06
CA VAL A 14 -15.29 -11.31 -9.34
C VAL A 14 -16.00 -11.75 -8.07
N ILE A 15 -15.60 -11.19 -6.94
CA ILE A 15 -16.21 -11.46 -5.63
C ILE A 15 -16.69 -10.14 -5.06
N ALA A 16 -17.91 -10.08 -4.59
CA ALA A 16 -18.47 -8.92 -3.89
C ALA A 16 -19.55 -9.35 -2.89
N PRO A 17 -19.86 -8.52 -1.89
CA PRO A 17 -20.94 -8.78 -0.96
C PRO A 17 -22.31 -8.85 -1.66
N ASP A 18 -22.50 -8.01 -2.70
CA ASP A 18 -23.70 -7.97 -3.53
C ASP A 18 -23.42 -7.29 -4.88
N PHE A 19 -24.32 -7.42 -5.84
CA PHE A 19 -24.25 -6.84 -7.17
C PHE A 19 -25.56 -6.13 -7.51
N GLN A 20 -25.45 -4.88 -7.95
CA GLN A 20 -26.60 -4.22 -8.60
C GLN A 20 -27.00 -4.98 -9.87
N MET A 21 -28.28 -5.00 -10.20
CA MET A 21 -28.81 -5.78 -11.32
C MET A 21 -28.11 -5.44 -12.65
N GLU A 22 -27.94 -4.13 -12.93
CA GLU A 22 -27.29 -3.66 -14.15
C GLU A 22 -25.81 -4.08 -14.22
N ALA A 23 -25.14 -4.12 -13.07
CA ALA A 23 -23.76 -4.56 -12.96
C ALA A 23 -23.65 -6.07 -13.24
N LEU A 24 -24.55 -6.85 -12.67
CA LEU A 24 -24.62 -8.29 -12.86
C LEU A 24 -24.87 -8.65 -14.34
N GLU A 25 -25.79 -7.95 -15.00
CA GLU A 25 -26.07 -8.12 -16.43
C GLU A 25 -24.83 -7.84 -17.33
N LEU A 26 -24.05 -6.82 -16.98
CA LEU A 26 -22.79 -6.50 -17.68
C LEU A 26 -21.74 -7.59 -17.46
N LEU A 27 -21.61 -8.09 -16.22
CA LEU A 27 -20.65 -9.14 -15.89
C LEU A 27 -20.99 -10.47 -16.55
N LYS A 28 -22.27 -10.86 -16.60
CA LYS A 28 -22.76 -12.09 -17.24
C LYS A 28 -22.47 -12.15 -18.75
N LYS A 29 -22.20 -11.02 -19.40
CA LYS A 29 -21.78 -10.99 -20.82
C LYS A 29 -20.40 -11.63 -21.06
N LYS A 30 -19.57 -11.76 -20.01
CA LYS A 30 -18.28 -12.45 -20.06
C LYS A 30 -18.49 -13.95 -19.77
N ARG A 31 -18.41 -14.78 -20.83
CA ARG A 31 -18.79 -16.19 -20.82
C ARG A 31 -18.13 -17.02 -19.70
N ASP A 32 -16.84 -16.80 -19.45
CA ASP A 32 -16.04 -17.64 -18.56
C ASP A 32 -15.79 -16.96 -17.19
N LEU A 33 -16.46 -15.83 -16.94
CA LEU A 33 -16.33 -15.09 -15.68
C LEU A 33 -17.12 -15.77 -14.55
N ARG A 34 -16.45 -16.10 -13.47
CA ARG A 34 -17.07 -16.59 -12.23
C ARG A 34 -17.45 -15.41 -11.36
N ILE A 35 -18.73 -15.30 -11.04
CA ILE A 35 -19.28 -14.23 -10.20
C ILE A 35 -19.70 -14.85 -8.88
N LEU A 36 -19.08 -14.44 -7.79
CA LEU A 36 -19.31 -14.95 -6.45
C LEU A 36 -19.89 -13.86 -5.56
N VAL A 37 -20.98 -14.18 -4.86
CA VAL A 37 -21.50 -13.36 -3.78
C VAL A 37 -21.01 -13.96 -2.46
N VAL A 38 -20.34 -13.17 -1.67
CA VAL A 38 -19.90 -13.54 -0.31
C VAL A 38 -20.45 -12.47 0.62
N ALA A 39 -21.43 -12.87 1.43
CA ALA A 39 -22.02 -11.97 2.42
C ALA A 39 -20.95 -11.40 3.34
N ASP A 40 -21.05 -10.10 3.60
CA ASP A 40 -20.18 -9.43 4.56
C ASP A 40 -20.62 -9.84 5.98
N ASN A 41 -19.90 -10.79 6.56
CA ASN A 41 -20.11 -11.22 7.95
C ASN A 41 -19.33 -10.33 8.94
N SER A 42 -19.24 -9.03 8.68
CA SER A 42 -18.51 -8.06 9.49
C SER A 42 -18.94 -7.93 10.97
N ASN A 43 -19.91 -8.72 11.41
CA ASN A 43 -20.32 -8.82 12.82
C ASN A 43 -19.50 -9.84 13.63
N ASP A 44 -18.45 -10.40 13.05
CA ASP A 44 -17.59 -11.34 13.77
C ASP A 44 -16.49 -10.56 14.53
N ASP A 45 -16.78 -10.19 15.77
CA ASP A 45 -15.85 -9.56 16.73
C ASP A 45 -14.60 -10.43 17.04
N GLY A 46 -14.45 -11.56 16.35
CA GLY A 46 -13.40 -12.56 16.55
C GLY A 46 -12.04 -12.25 15.90
N HIS A 47 -11.89 -11.13 15.19
CA HIS A 47 -10.67 -10.84 14.43
C HIS A 47 -9.41 -10.56 15.30
N ASN A 48 -9.55 -10.35 16.60
CA ASN A 48 -8.44 -9.89 17.44
C ASN A 48 -7.39 -10.97 17.81
N ASN A 49 -7.58 -12.25 17.47
CA ASN A 49 -6.65 -13.34 17.82
C ASN A 49 -6.46 -14.40 16.73
N ILE A 50 -6.64 -14.05 15.46
CA ILE A 50 -6.36 -15.00 14.38
C ILE A 50 -4.85 -15.18 14.27
N LEU A 51 -4.42 -16.44 14.43
CA LEU A 51 -3.02 -16.82 14.22
C LEU A 51 -2.81 -17.19 12.75
N GLU A 52 -1.81 -16.57 12.13
CA GLU A 52 -1.28 -17.02 10.86
C GLU A 52 -0.23 -18.10 11.11
N THR A 53 -0.35 -19.21 10.40
CA THR A 53 0.61 -20.29 10.47
C THR A 53 1.27 -20.52 9.11
N ARG A 54 2.59 -20.69 9.12
CA ARG A 54 3.36 -21.01 7.92
C ARG A 54 4.25 -22.19 8.18
N GLN A 55 4.09 -23.25 7.39
CA GLN A 55 4.94 -24.42 7.44
C GLN A 55 6.33 -24.09 6.88
N VAL A 56 7.37 -24.47 7.61
CA VAL A 56 8.78 -24.38 7.19
C VAL A 56 9.45 -25.74 7.38
N SER A 57 10.63 -25.94 6.79
CA SER A 57 11.38 -27.18 6.99
C SER A 57 11.71 -27.36 8.47
N GLY A 58 11.24 -28.45 9.06
CA GLY A 58 11.47 -28.81 10.47
C GLY A 58 10.57 -28.11 11.48
N GLY A 59 9.54 -27.34 11.06
CA GLY A 59 8.67 -26.68 12.03
C GLY A 59 7.56 -25.84 11.41
N MET A 60 7.04 -24.93 12.22
CA MET A 60 5.96 -24.02 11.86
C MET A 60 6.23 -22.63 12.44
N LEU A 61 6.10 -21.60 11.63
CA LEU A 61 6.05 -20.22 12.10
C LEU A 61 4.62 -19.87 12.46
N ILE A 62 4.44 -19.26 13.62
CA ILE A 62 3.14 -18.81 14.11
C ILE A 62 3.27 -17.33 14.48
N GLN A 63 2.35 -16.50 13.98
CA GLN A 63 2.28 -15.08 14.31
C GLN A 63 0.82 -14.66 14.43
N THR A 64 0.58 -13.55 15.13
CA THR A 64 -0.71 -12.88 15.11
C THR A 64 -0.91 -12.21 13.76
N GLN A 65 -2.13 -12.25 13.23
CA GLN A 65 -2.48 -11.52 12.02
C GLN A 65 -2.36 -10.02 12.23
N ASP A 66 -1.86 -9.32 11.23
CA ASP A 66 -1.80 -7.86 11.22
C ASP A 66 -3.18 -7.27 10.88
N VAL A 67 -4.03 -7.16 11.90
CA VAL A 67 -5.40 -6.63 11.81
C VAL A 67 -5.53 -5.19 12.30
N LEU A 68 -4.39 -4.50 12.58
CA LEU A 68 -4.42 -3.14 13.10
C LEU A 68 -5.16 -2.21 12.15
N GLU A 69 -6.22 -1.58 12.66
CA GLU A 69 -6.87 -0.45 12.02
C GLU A 69 -6.16 0.82 12.47
N GLU A 70 -5.58 1.52 11.52
CA GLU A 70 -4.86 2.75 11.77
C GLU A 70 -5.70 3.95 11.36
N ASN A 71 -5.69 4.97 12.23
CA ASN A 71 -6.33 6.25 11.93
C ASN A 71 -5.30 7.21 11.34
N PRO A 72 -5.38 7.59 10.06
CA PRO A 72 -4.44 8.52 9.43
C PRO A 72 -4.35 9.89 10.11
N THR A 73 -5.37 10.27 10.90
CA THR A 73 -5.36 11.55 11.62
C THR A 73 -4.42 11.54 12.86
N SER A 74 -4.02 10.35 13.32
CA SER A 74 -3.07 10.20 14.45
C SER A 74 -1.59 10.18 13.98
N TRP A 75 -1.34 10.11 12.69
CA TRP A 75 0.01 10.04 12.14
C TRP A 75 0.75 11.38 12.24
N ARG A 76 2.05 11.31 12.43
CA ARG A 76 2.89 12.48 12.65
C ARG A 76 3.54 12.95 11.37
N VAL A 77 3.23 14.17 10.92
CA VAL A 77 3.99 14.86 9.88
C VAL A 77 5.32 15.30 10.46
N VAL A 78 6.43 14.86 9.85
CA VAL A 78 7.79 15.10 10.37
C VAL A 78 8.58 16.11 9.54
N THR A 79 8.11 16.49 8.35
CA THR A 79 8.72 17.47 7.43
C THR A 79 8.06 18.84 7.53
N LYS A 80 8.76 19.86 6.98
CA LYS A 80 8.25 21.25 6.87
C LYS A 80 7.03 21.32 5.96
N ARG A 81 7.09 20.65 4.79
CA ARG A 81 5.93 20.51 3.90
C ARG A 81 4.90 19.57 4.54
N LYS A 82 3.64 19.99 4.51
CA LYS A 82 2.52 19.18 5.00
C LYS A 82 1.69 18.68 3.84
N PRO A 83 1.12 17.46 3.94
CA PRO A 83 0.21 16.96 2.91
C PRO A 83 -1.09 17.79 2.89
N ASN A 84 -1.66 17.99 1.71
CA ASN A 84 -2.99 18.52 1.53
C ASN A 84 -4.06 17.43 1.69
N ASN A 85 -5.35 17.78 1.66
CA ASN A 85 -6.46 16.84 1.87
C ASN A 85 -6.52 15.70 0.84
N LYS A 86 -6.09 15.95 -0.40
CA LYS A 86 -6.03 14.93 -1.45
C LYS A 86 -4.88 13.96 -1.18
N GLU A 87 -3.70 14.49 -0.88
CA GLU A 87 -2.52 13.71 -0.52
C GLU A 87 -2.75 12.84 0.73
N LEU A 88 -3.53 13.34 1.72
CA LEU A 88 -3.92 12.55 2.89
C LEU A 88 -4.77 11.32 2.52
N LYS A 89 -5.68 11.42 1.57
CA LYS A 89 -6.48 10.28 1.08
C LYS A 89 -5.60 9.28 0.33
N ASP A 90 -4.76 9.77 -0.56
CA ASP A 90 -3.83 8.95 -1.33
C ASP A 90 -2.84 8.22 -0.40
N MET A 91 -2.36 8.91 0.64
CA MET A 91 -1.49 8.36 1.67
C MET A 91 -2.17 7.23 2.46
N ALA A 92 -3.43 7.46 2.90
CA ALA A 92 -4.19 6.44 3.62
C ALA A 92 -4.47 5.20 2.74
N PHE A 93 -4.74 5.41 1.45
CA PHE A 93 -4.88 4.32 0.49
C PHE A 93 -3.57 3.56 0.27
N ALA A 94 -2.46 4.29 0.04
CA ALA A 94 -1.13 3.70 -0.18
C ALA A 94 -0.69 2.86 1.03
N TRP A 95 -0.95 3.36 2.24
CA TRP A 95 -0.63 2.66 3.48
C TRP A 95 -1.41 1.35 3.63
N LYS A 96 -2.71 1.37 3.37
CA LYS A 96 -3.52 0.13 3.35
C LYS A 96 -3.03 -0.85 2.29
N ALA A 97 -2.61 -0.37 1.13
CA ALA A 97 -2.12 -1.23 0.06
C ALA A 97 -0.78 -1.89 0.42
N VAL A 98 0.18 -1.12 0.99
CA VAL A 98 1.53 -1.64 1.29
C VAL A 98 1.51 -2.75 2.35
N LYS A 99 0.58 -2.72 3.30
CA LYS A 99 0.32 -3.76 4.30
C LYS A 99 0.13 -5.16 3.68
N HIS A 100 -0.42 -5.23 2.47
CA HIS A 100 -0.70 -6.49 1.78
C HIS A 100 0.43 -6.95 0.84
N VAL A 101 1.49 -6.17 0.72
CA VAL A 101 2.62 -6.46 -0.19
C VAL A 101 3.76 -7.15 0.56
N LYS A 102 4.39 -8.13 -0.10
CA LYS A 102 5.51 -8.88 0.49
C LYS A 102 6.73 -7.98 0.72
N SER A 103 7.29 -8.03 1.93
CA SER A 103 8.46 -7.24 2.37
C SER A 103 9.76 -7.61 1.62
N ASN A 104 10.72 -6.70 1.42
CA ASN A 104 10.55 -5.27 1.61
C ASN A 104 9.59 -4.72 0.55
N ALA A 105 8.61 -3.94 0.98
CA ALA A 105 7.52 -3.50 0.13
C ALA A 105 7.47 -1.98 -0.02
N ILE A 106 7.30 -1.54 -1.26
CA ILE A 106 7.02 -0.14 -1.63
C ILE A 106 5.80 -0.11 -2.54
N VAL A 107 4.92 0.83 -2.29
CA VAL A 107 3.73 1.11 -3.11
C VAL A 107 3.73 2.57 -3.53
N LEU A 108 3.40 2.85 -4.77
CA LEU A 108 3.09 4.19 -5.28
C LEU A 108 1.58 4.28 -5.53
N ALA A 109 0.95 5.31 -4.99
CA ALA A 109 -0.48 5.55 -5.18
C ALA A 109 -0.78 7.03 -5.45
N LYS A 110 -1.83 7.27 -6.23
CA LYS A 110 -2.39 8.59 -6.52
C LYS A 110 -3.85 8.43 -6.92
N ASP A 111 -4.69 9.38 -6.54
CA ASP A 111 -6.14 9.35 -6.80
C ASP A 111 -6.80 8.04 -6.29
N GLU A 112 -6.35 7.57 -5.12
CA GLU A 112 -6.78 6.30 -4.51
C GLU A 112 -6.62 5.07 -5.45
N MET A 113 -5.61 5.12 -6.33
CA MET A 113 -5.23 4.02 -7.24
C MET A 113 -3.80 3.59 -6.98
N LEU A 114 -3.56 2.27 -7.06
CA LEU A 114 -2.23 1.68 -7.07
C LEU A 114 -1.60 1.90 -8.45
N LEU A 115 -0.48 2.61 -8.50
CA LEU A 115 0.24 2.92 -9.74
C LEU A 115 1.41 1.98 -10.00
N GLY A 116 2.10 1.59 -8.94
CA GLY A 116 3.24 0.69 -9.01
C GLY A 116 3.59 0.11 -7.66
N MET A 117 4.24 -1.03 -7.67
CA MET A 117 4.75 -1.64 -6.46
C MET A 117 6.08 -2.35 -6.69
N GLY A 118 6.92 -2.35 -5.64
CA GLY A 118 8.09 -3.22 -5.50
C GLY A 118 7.87 -4.13 -4.31
N ALA A 119 8.00 -5.44 -4.52
CA ALA A 119 7.67 -6.45 -3.54
C ALA A 119 8.78 -7.50 -3.38
N GLY A 120 8.96 -8.01 -2.18
CA GLY A 120 9.81 -9.18 -1.91
C GLY A 120 11.30 -8.96 -2.16
N GLN A 121 11.78 -7.71 -2.13
CA GLN A 121 13.18 -7.41 -2.39
C GLN A 121 14.03 -7.48 -1.12
N PRO A 122 15.25 -7.99 -1.22
CA PRO A 122 16.19 -8.02 -0.07
C PRO A 122 16.64 -6.62 0.33
N ASN A 123 16.62 -5.67 -0.58
CA ASN A 123 16.97 -4.27 -0.35
C ASN A 123 15.80 -3.35 -0.69
N ARG A 124 15.45 -2.43 0.22
CA ARG A 124 14.30 -1.52 0.09
C ARG A 124 14.40 -0.56 -1.10
N ILE A 125 15.61 -0.06 -1.39
CA ILE A 125 15.82 0.80 -2.56
C ILE A 125 15.45 0.11 -3.88
N ASN A 126 15.69 -1.21 -4.01
CA ASN A 126 15.28 -1.96 -5.18
C ASN A 126 13.74 -1.97 -5.33
N SER A 127 13.01 -2.05 -4.21
CA SER A 127 11.55 -1.94 -4.23
C SER A 127 11.09 -0.56 -4.68
N VAL A 128 11.80 0.53 -4.31
CA VAL A 128 11.52 1.88 -4.81
C VAL A 128 11.68 1.94 -6.32
N HIS A 129 12.81 1.47 -6.85
CA HIS A 129 13.05 1.47 -8.30
C HIS A 129 12.03 0.63 -9.07
N LEU A 130 11.64 -0.54 -8.55
CA LEU A 130 10.62 -1.39 -9.16
C LEU A 130 9.26 -0.70 -9.18
N ALA A 131 8.86 -0.06 -8.08
CA ALA A 131 7.60 0.67 -7.97
C ALA A 131 7.54 1.83 -8.96
N ILE A 132 8.61 2.64 -9.07
CA ILE A 132 8.73 3.75 -10.02
C ILE A 132 8.67 3.22 -11.46
N LYS A 133 9.45 2.19 -11.76
CA LYS A 133 9.45 1.57 -13.10
C LYS A 133 8.06 1.07 -13.50
N ALA A 134 7.34 0.45 -12.58
CA ALA A 134 5.99 -0.06 -12.84
C ALA A 134 4.97 1.07 -13.04
N ALA A 135 5.10 2.18 -12.30
CA ALA A 135 4.24 3.35 -12.42
C ALA A 135 4.53 4.17 -13.69
N GLY A 136 5.78 4.16 -14.18
CA GLY A 136 6.21 4.99 -15.31
C GLY A 136 5.93 6.46 -15.07
N ASP A 137 5.42 7.16 -16.08
CA ASP A 137 5.08 8.60 -16.00
C ASP A 137 4.02 8.93 -14.94
N SER A 138 3.23 7.94 -14.52
CA SER A 138 2.21 8.10 -13.49
C SER A 138 2.80 8.22 -12.07
N SER A 139 4.11 7.96 -11.89
CA SER A 139 4.79 8.16 -10.60
C SER A 139 4.79 9.62 -10.15
N LYS A 140 4.67 10.56 -11.10
CA LYS A 140 4.69 11.99 -10.81
C LYS A 140 3.52 12.40 -9.91
N ASP A 141 3.87 13.12 -8.82
CA ASP A 141 2.97 13.57 -7.76
C ASP A 141 2.25 12.42 -7.02
N SER A 142 2.78 11.20 -7.08
CA SER A 142 2.27 10.06 -6.30
C SER A 142 2.78 10.06 -4.86
N ILE A 143 2.13 9.26 -4.02
CA ILE A 143 2.54 8.99 -2.65
C ILE A 143 3.25 7.65 -2.58
N LEU A 144 4.44 7.64 -1.97
CA LEU A 144 5.20 6.45 -1.70
C LEU A 144 4.90 5.96 -0.28
N ALA A 145 4.40 4.72 -0.17
CA ALA A 145 4.26 4.01 1.11
C ALA A 145 5.32 2.92 1.25
N SER A 146 5.92 2.83 2.42
CA SER A 146 6.93 1.81 2.77
C SER A 146 6.48 1.01 3.98
N ASP A 147 6.48 -0.32 3.91
CA ASP A 147 6.07 -1.26 4.97
C ASP A 147 6.94 -1.15 6.25
N ALA A 148 8.14 -0.59 6.14
CA ALA A 148 9.05 -0.31 7.25
C ALA A 148 9.84 0.98 7.00
N PHE A 149 10.66 1.39 7.98
CA PHE A 149 11.45 2.62 7.89
C PHE A 149 12.54 2.54 6.79
N PHE A 150 12.92 3.70 6.26
CA PHE A 150 14.11 3.84 5.43
C PHE A 150 15.36 3.89 6.30
N PRO A 151 16.31 2.96 6.10
CA PRO A 151 17.56 2.96 6.88
C PRO A 151 18.52 4.07 6.45
N PHE A 152 18.36 4.61 5.24
CA PHE A 152 19.18 5.67 4.62
C PHE A 152 18.30 6.57 3.76
N ALA A 153 18.81 7.75 3.40
CA ALA A 153 18.10 8.71 2.56
C ALA A 153 17.94 8.26 1.09
N ASP A 154 18.76 7.32 0.63
CA ASP A 154 18.85 6.86 -0.76
C ASP A 154 17.50 6.44 -1.35
N GLY A 155 16.65 5.74 -0.55
CA GLY A 155 15.33 5.34 -1.00
C GLY A 155 14.35 6.50 -1.18
N VAL A 156 14.47 7.55 -0.35
CA VAL A 156 13.68 8.78 -0.46
C VAL A 156 14.17 9.62 -1.65
N GLU A 157 15.48 9.70 -1.85
CA GLU A 157 16.09 10.38 -2.98
C GLU A 157 15.69 9.74 -4.32
N ALA A 158 15.76 8.41 -4.42
CA ALA A 158 15.26 7.66 -5.59
C ALA A 158 13.77 7.89 -5.83
N GLY A 159 12.96 7.97 -4.76
CA GLY A 159 11.54 8.33 -4.85
C GLY A 159 11.33 9.72 -5.44
N ALA A 160 12.09 10.70 -4.97
CA ALA A 160 12.04 12.09 -5.46
C ALA A 160 12.46 12.19 -6.95
N GLU A 161 13.49 11.46 -7.37
CA GLU A 161 13.88 11.34 -8.79
C GLU A 161 12.74 10.76 -9.63
N GLY A 162 11.96 9.83 -9.07
CA GLY A 162 10.74 9.31 -9.68
C GLY A 162 9.56 10.28 -9.66
N GLY A 163 9.71 11.47 -9.04
CA GLY A 163 8.72 12.55 -9.05
C GLY A 163 7.60 12.40 -8.01
N ILE A 164 7.79 11.61 -6.94
CA ILE A 164 6.79 11.48 -5.88
C ILE A 164 6.54 12.82 -5.15
N ALA A 165 5.37 12.98 -4.56
CA ALA A 165 5.01 14.16 -3.78
C ALA A 165 5.30 14.01 -2.29
N GLY A 166 5.34 12.78 -1.77
CA GLY A 166 5.58 12.54 -0.36
C GLY A 166 5.69 11.06 -0.01
N VAL A 167 6.06 10.82 1.26
CA VAL A 167 6.36 9.50 1.79
C VAL A 167 5.57 9.24 3.06
N VAL A 168 5.02 8.02 3.19
CA VAL A 168 4.47 7.47 4.43
C VAL A 168 5.26 6.24 4.83
N GLN A 169 5.75 6.20 6.06
CA GLN A 169 6.57 5.13 6.62
C GLN A 169 6.40 5.06 8.15
N PRO A 170 6.81 3.97 8.81
CA PRO A 170 6.74 3.86 10.27
C PRO A 170 7.61 4.85 11.04
N GLY A 171 8.80 5.18 10.54
CA GLY A 171 9.86 5.79 11.33
C GLY A 171 10.51 4.78 12.29
N GLY A 172 11.41 5.26 13.17
CA GLY A 172 12.10 4.44 14.17
C GLY A 172 13.49 3.95 13.74
N SER A 173 14.06 4.53 12.68
CA SER A 173 15.46 4.35 12.31
C SER A 173 16.35 5.24 13.18
N ILE A 174 17.57 4.79 13.47
CA ILE A 174 18.63 5.64 14.09
C ILE A 174 18.94 6.85 13.19
N ARG A 175 18.63 6.76 11.89
CA ARG A 175 18.89 7.79 10.88
C ARG A 175 17.64 8.53 10.43
N ASP A 176 16.58 8.53 11.22
CA ASP A 176 15.34 9.24 10.87
C ASP A 176 15.60 10.71 10.55
N ASP A 177 16.46 11.38 11.32
CA ASP A 177 16.79 12.81 11.10
C ASP A 177 17.42 13.03 9.71
N GLU A 178 18.36 12.17 9.28
CA GLU A 178 18.98 12.22 7.95
C GLU A 178 17.94 12.03 6.84
N VAL A 179 17.01 11.10 7.02
CA VAL A 179 15.95 10.80 6.06
C VAL A 179 14.93 11.94 5.97
N ILE A 180 14.59 12.56 7.11
CA ILE A 180 13.71 13.74 7.18
C ILE A 180 14.34 14.96 6.51
N GLU A 181 15.65 15.23 6.79
CA GLU A 181 16.40 16.32 6.15
C GLU A 181 16.45 16.16 4.62
N ALA A 182 16.64 14.93 4.13
CA ALA A 182 16.60 14.65 2.70
C ALA A 182 15.22 14.93 2.11
N ALA A 183 14.13 14.50 2.76
CA ALA A 183 12.77 14.79 2.31
C ALA A 183 12.49 16.30 2.27
N ASP A 184 12.90 17.05 3.30
CA ASP A 184 12.76 18.51 3.35
C ASP A 184 13.55 19.22 2.23
N ARG A 185 14.79 18.80 1.99
CA ARG A 185 15.63 19.33 0.91
C ARG A 185 15.01 19.11 -0.47
N LEU A 186 14.35 17.99 -0.65
CA LEU A 186 13.71 17.58 -1.91
C LEU A 186 12.26 18.11 -2.05
N GLY A 187 11.75 18.85 -1.04
CA GLY A 187 10.41 19.42 -1.07
C GLY A 187 9.28 18.38 -0.88
N LEU A 188 9.60 17.19 -0.41
CA LEU A 188 8.64 16.14 -0.11
C LEU A 188 7.99 16.38 1.26
N PHE A 189 6.76 15.93 1.45
CA PHE A 189 6.26 15.69 2.81
C PHE A 189 6.62 14.27 3.26
N MET A 190 6.77 14.09 4.56
CA MET A 190 6.94 12.77 5.17
C MET A 190 6.06 12.61 6.40
N VAL A 191 5.47 11.44 6.51
CA VAL A 191 4.58 11.07 7.62
C VAL A 191 5.05 9.77 8.25
N PHE A 192 5.10 9.77 9.58
CA PHE A 192 5.40 8.59 10.39
C PHE A 192 4.12 8.02 11.00
N THR A 193 3.89 6.72 10.75
CA THR A 193 2.73 5.99 11.27
C THR A 193 3.01 5.36 12.64
N GLY A 194 4.28 5.07 12.96
CA GLY A 194 4.69 4.37 14.18
C GLY A 194 4.46 2.86 14.15
N VAL A 195 3.87 2.32 13.08
CA VAL A 195 3.56 0.89 12.94
C VAL A 195 4.26 0.32 11.71
N ARG A 196 4.80 -0.90 11.81
CA ARG A 196 5.42 -1.64 10.71
C ARG A 196 4.50 -2.76 10.24
N HIS A 197 4.47 -2.99 8.93
CA HIS A 197 3.71 -4.05 8.29
C HIS A 197 4.64 -5.05 7.61
N PHE A 198 5.33 -5.89 8.38
CA PHE A 198 6.18 -6.91 7.79
C PHE A 198 5.37 -8.14 7.36
N ARG A 199 5.47 -8.46 6.06
CA ARG A 199 4.86 -9.65 5.46
C ARG A 199 5.92 -10.45 4.72
N HIS A 200 6.30 -11.60 5.28
CA HIS A 200 7.32 -12.50 4.75
C HIS A 200 6.71 -13.73 4.06
#